data_206cb67b156f9659b34266af4120c3e4
#
_entry.id   206cb67b156f9659b34266af4120c3e4
#
_cell.length_a   1.000
_cell.length_b   1.000
_cell.length_c   1.000
_cell.angle_alpha   90.00
_cell.angle_beta   90.00
_cell.angle_gamma   90.00
#
_symmetry.space_group_name_H-M   'P 1'
#
loop_
_entity.id
_entity.type
_entity.pdbx_description
1 polymer ?
#
loop_
_entity_poly.entity_id
_entity_poly.type
_entity_poly.pdbx_seq_one_letter_code
_entity_poly.pdbx_strand_id
1 'polypeptide(L)'
;MNSRLMELIDVSTIETMAEQFYKLTNISHQLLDAEKECIFSFGMNEIIKSKLPKIEIPIFLYNQHLGSFVVWSKKSEIFSCQKYFEMLSSLILDGAIKVIQSKKTTLLSQKEEELHTILQNMPVMVDALDYNGDFVLWNRECEIVTGYTAEEIIGNPNALQLLYPDHSYRQQIQKKFLTCGKNFRDWEMHLTCKNGEIKTIMWSNISEQFPVTGYSYWAVGVDITHLKAIEEQLRQQTSELELIFKALPDLCFLTEDDGTIIDYKAGSPTKFYVPAEAFMGKKFYEVLPSSVA
;
A
#
# COMPACT_ATOMS: atom_id res chain seq x y z
N MET A 1 -11.27 -29.07 -20.08
CA MET A 1 -10.26 -28.73 -19.04
C MET A 1 -8.95 -28.54 -19.79
N ASN A 2 -8.41 -27.34 -19.87
CA ASN A 2 -7.13 -27.16 -20.57
C ASN A 2 -6.03 -27.80 -19.71
N SER A 3 -5.32 -28.76 -20.32
CA SER A 3 -4.16 -29.38 -19.67
C SER A 3 -3.14 -28.29 -19.31
N ARG A 4 -2.62 -28.33 -18.07
CA ARG A 4 -1.60 -27.39 -17.59
C ARG A 4 -0.35 -27.36 -18.47
N LEU A 5 -0.06 -28.46 -19.15
CA LEU A 5 1.04 -28.54 -20.10
C LEU A 5 0.79 -27.65 -21.31
N MET A 6 -0.44 -27.63 -21.86
CA MET A 6 -0.82 -26.83 -23.03
C MET A 6 -0.77 -25.32 -22.79
N GLU A 7 -0.90 -24.88 -21.52
CA GLU A 7 -0.77 -23.47 -21.12
C GLU A 7 0.69 -22.98 -21.04
N LEU A 8 1.62 -23.93 -20.94
CA LEU A 8 3.03 -23.67 -20.67
C LEU A 8 3.94 -23.86 -21.87
N ILE A 9 3.46 -24.51 -22.95
CA ILE A 9 4.29 -24.87 -24.12
C ILE A 9 3.67 -24.37 -25.42
N ASP A 10 4.54 -24.12 -26.39
CA ASP A 10 4.12 -23.96 -27.80
C ASP A 10 3.93 -25.36 -28.41
N VAL A 11 2.70 -25.87 -28.29
CA VAL A 11 2.32 -27.20 -28.78
C VAL A 11 2.59 -27.35 -30.26
N SER A 12 2.39 -26.30 -31.07
CA SER A 12 2.53 -26.35 -32.52
C SER A 12 3.98 -26.62 -32.95
N THR A 13 4.92 -26.00 -32.27
CA THR A 13 6.35 -26.24 -32.52
C THR A 13 6.76 -27.67 -32.13
N ILE A 14 6.32 -28.14 -30.97
CA ILE A 14 6.62 -29.50 -30.48
C ILE A 14 5.98 -30.56 -31.39
N GLU A 15 4.74 -30.34 -31.79
CA GLU A 15 4.00 -31.22 -32.72
C GLU A 15 4.70 -31.31 -34.09
N THR A 16 5.13 -30.17 -34.64
CA THR A 16 5.87 -30.15 -35.91
C THR A 16 7.18 -30.95 -35.84
N MET A 17 7.92 -30.80 -34.74
CA MET A 17 9.18 -31.57 -34.54
C MET A 17 8.88 -33.07 -34.38
N ALA A 18 7.87 -33.43 -33.64
CA ALA A 18 7.43 -34.81 -33.46
C ALA A 18 6.96 -35.46 -34.77
N GLU A 19 6.23 -34.70 -35.60
CA GLU A 19 5.81 -35.14 -36.95
C GLU A 19 7.04 -35.41 -37.84
N GLN A 20 8.02 -34.50 -37.88
CA GLN A 20 9.26 -34.69 -38.59
C GLN A 20 10.04 -35.93 -38.15
N PHE A 21 10.13 -36.15 -36.85
CA PHE A 21 10.75 -37.34 -36.31
C PHE A 21 10.05 -38.63 -36.80
N TYR A 22 8.72 -38.64 -36.76
CA TYR A 22 7.94 -39.77 -37.28
C TYR A 22 8.18 -40.00 -38.77
N LYS A 23 8.19 -38.95 -39.59
CA LYS A 23 8.47 -39.06 -41.05
C LYS A 23 9.83 -39.61 -41.35
N LEU A 24 10.85 -39.29 -40.53
CA LEU A 24 12.25 -39.76 -40.72
C LEU A 24 12.49 -41.18 -40.19
N THR A 25 11.81 -41.55 -39.11
CA THR A 25 12.14 -42.78 -38.38
C THR A 25 11.07 -43.86 -38.46
N ASN A 26 9.84 -43.49 -38.83
CA ASN A 26 8.65 -44.31 -38.74
C ASN A 26 8.36 -44.90 -37.34
N ILE A 27 8.86 -44.21 -36.28
CA ILE A 27 8.69 -44.62 -34.88
C ILE A 27 7.43 -43.97 -34.32
N SER A 28 6.47 -44.79 -33.91
CA SER A 28 5.21 -44.31 -33.37
C SER A 28 5.36 -43.74 -31.96
N HIS A 29 4.80 -42.58 -31.73
CA HIS A 29 4.86 -41.90 -30.43
C HIS A 29 3.65 -41.03 -30.18
N GLN A 30 3.46 -40.66 -28.91
CA GLN A 30 2.42 -39.68 -28.48
C GLN A 30 2.94 -38.85 -27.31
N LEU A 31 2.42 -37.63 -27.18
CA LEU A 31 2.57 -36.81 -25.99
C LEU A 31 1.29 -36.89 -25.18
N LEU A 32 1.42 -37.21 -23.89
CA LEU A 32 0.33 -37.23 -22.91
C LEU A 32 0.55 -36.09 -21.91
N ASP A 33 -0.54 -35.54 -21.41
CA ASP A 33 -0.50 -34.63 -20.27
C ASP A 33 -0.38 -35.39 -18.93
N ALA A 34 -0.46 -34.69 -17.81
CA ALA A 34 -0.36 -35.28 -16.47
C ALA A 34 -1.52 -36.21 -16.12
N GLU A 35 -2.69 -35.99 -16.71
CA GLU A 35 -3.91 -36.79 -16.58
C GLU A 35 -3.92 -37.97 -17.56
N LYS A 36 -2.87 -38.15 -18.36
CA LYS A 36 -2.69 -39.14 -19.42
C LYS A 36 -3.64 -38.95 -20.62
N GLU A 37 -4.16 -37.74 -20.81
CA GLU A 37 -4.86 -37.41 -22.03
C GLU A 37 -3.86 -37.14 -23.17
N CYS A 38 -4.22 -37.56 -24.37
CA CYS A 38 -3.33 -37.44 -25.52
C CYS A 38 -3.40 -36.03 -26.12
N ILE A 39 -2.28 -35.32 -26.09
CA ILE A 39 -2.13 -34.01 -26.73
C ILE A 39 -1.95 -34.18 -28.23
N PHE A 40 -1.04 -35.05 -28.67
CA PHE A 40 -0.86 -35.47 -30.06
C PHE A 40 -0.29 -36.89 -30.19
N SER A 41 -0.48 -37.51 -31.34
CA SER A 41 0.07 -38.82 -31.63
C SER A 41 0.40 -39.01 -33.11
N PHE A 42 1.48 -39.70 -33.40
CA PHE A 42 1.92 -40.02 -34.76
C PHE A 42 2.14 -41.52 -34.93
N GLY A 43 1.67 -42.07 -36.06
CA GLY A 43 1.84 -43.46 -36.44
C GLY A 43 1.13 -44.49 -35.55
N MET A 44 0.16 -44.07 -34.76
CA MET A 44 -0.52 -44.95 -33.78
C MET A 44 -1.62 -45.77 -34.40
N ASN A 45 -1.53 -47.10 -34.24
CA ASN A 45 -2.65 -48.01 -34.47
C ASN A 45 -2.63 -49.13 -33.40
N GLU A 46 -3.73 -49.87 -33.29
CA GLU A 46 -3.86 -50.89 -32.25
C GLU A 46 -2.87 -52.03 -32.40
N ILE A 47 -2.43 -52.33 -33.60
CA ILE A 47 -1.43 -53.38 -33.90
C ILE A 47 -0.07 -52.97 -33.34
N ILE A 48 0.30 -51.71 -33.44
CA ILE A 48 1.57 -51.16 -32.89
C ILE A 48 1.55 -51.20 -31.38
N LYS A 49 0.44 -50.81 -30.76
CA LYS A 49 0.26 -50.84 -29.29
C LYS A 49 0.39 -52.24 -28.71
N SER A 50 -0.05 -53.25 -29.44
CA SER A 50 -0.05 -54.65 -28.95
C SER A 50 1.29 -55.43 -29.21
N LYS A 51 2.10 -55.02 -30.20
CA LYS A 51 3.25 -55.76 -30.68
C LYS A 51 4.60 -55.18 -30.31
N LEU A 52 4.70 -53.88 -30.01
CA LEU A 52 5.98 -53.23 -29.72
C LEU A 52 6.11 -52.86 -28.24
N PRO A 53 7.31 -52.98 -27.69
CA PRO A 53 7.58 -52.46 -26.34
C PRO A 53 7.30 -50.98 -26.25
N LYS A 54 6.71 -50.59 -25.09
CA LYS A 54 6.37 -49.23 -24.73
C LYS A 54 7.44 -48.63 -23.82
N ILE A 55 7.86 -47.39 -24.10
CA ILE A 55 8.72 -46.60 -23.21
C ILE A 55 7.95 -45.31 -22.88
N GLU A 56 7.97 -44.96 -21.61
CA GLU A 56 7.37 -43.71 -21.13
C GLU A 56 8.51 -42.83 -20.59
N ILE A 57 8.61 -41.59 -21.12
CA ILE A 57 9.62 -40.60 -20.73
C ILE A 57 8.86 -39.46 -20.08
N PRO A 58 8.89 -39.38 -18.74
CA PRO A 58 8.15 -38.38 -18.02
C PRO A 58 8.78 -36.98 -18.13
N ILE A 59 7.94 -35.94 -18.11
CA ILE A 59 8.34 -34.54 -18.14
C ILE A 59 8.00 -33.92 -16.81
N PHE A 60 9.01 -33.43 -16.08
CA PHE A 60 8.86 -32.78 -14.78
C PHE A 60 9.31 -31.33 -14.82
N LEU A 61 8.59 -30.46 -14.10
CA LEU A 61 9.00 -29.08 -13.81
C LEU A 61 8.86 -28.84 -12.30
N TYR A 62 9.97 -28.47 -11.63
CA TYR A 62 10.00 -28.26 -10.18
C TYR A 62 9.37 -29.42 -9.38
N ASN A 63 9.73 -30.66 -9.67
CA ASN A 63 9.19 -31.91 -9.11
C ASN A 63 7.68 -32.16 -9.40
N GLN A 64 7.08 -31.39 -10.28
CA GLN A 64 5.71 -31.58 -10.71
C GLN A 64 5.68 -32.29 -12.06
N HIS A 65 4.98 -33.43 -12.15
CA HIS A 65 4.77 -34.14 -13.40
C HIS A 65 3.84 -33.31 -14.31
N LEU A 66 4.32 -32.95 -15.50
CA LEU A 66 3.56 -32.19 -16.49
C LEU A 66 2.96 -33.06 -17.57
N GLY A 67 3.56 -34.22 -17.84
CA GLY A 67 3.16 -35.12 -18.89
C GLY A 67 4.24 -36.14 -19.23
N SER A 68 4.03 -36.92 -20.26
CA SER A 68 4.99 -37.94 -20.70
C SER A 68 5.01 -38.12 -22.20
N PHE A 69 6.16 -38.33 -22.78
CA PHE A 69 6.28 -38.93 -24.09
C PHE A 69 6.17 -40.46 -23.98
N VAL A 70 5.29 -41.04 -24.78
CA VAL A 70 5.16 -42.51 -24.89
C VAL A 70 5.56 -42.91 -26.28
N VAL A 71 6.49 -43.83 -26.35
CA VAL A 71 7.14 -44.28 -27.59
C VAL A 71 7.00 -45.79 -27.75
N TRP A 72 6.68 -46.26 -28.92
CA TRP A 72 6.63 -47.67 -29.29
C TRP A 72 7.71 -47.97 -30.31
N SER A 73 8.73 -48.76 -29.94
CA SER A 73 9.86 -49.08 -30.80
C SER A 73 10.45 -50.46 -30.48
N LYS A 74 11.19 -51.04 -31.47
CA LYS A 74 11.94 -52.26 -31.24
C LYS A 74 13.06 -52.01 -30.21
N LYS A 75 13.41 -53.05 -29.43
CA LYS A 75 14.46 -52.96 -28.39
C LYS A 75 15.78 -52.38 -28.89
N SER A 76 16.19 -52.66 -30.15
CA SER A 76 17.44 -52.17 -30.75
C SER A 76 17.46 -50.66 -31.06
N GLU A 77 16.29 -50.00 -31.13
CA GLU A 77 16.17 -48.58 -31.48
C GLU A 77 15.87 -47.71 -30.24
N ILE A 78 15.63 -48.34 -29.09
CA ILE A 78 15.21 -47.70 -27.85
C ILE A 78 16.17 -46.57 -27.43
N PHE A 79 17.45 -46.80 -27.47
CA PHE A 79 18.48 -45.85 -27.02
C PHE A 79 18.49 -44.57 -27.85
N SER A 80 18.34 -44.68 -29.17
CA SER A 80 18.28 -43.50 -30.06
C SER A 80 16.99 -42.71 -29.86
N CYS A 81 15.87 -43.40 -29.66
CA CYS A 81 14.57 -42.77 -29.36
C CYS A 81 14.60 -42.04 -28.02
N GLN A 82 15.15 -42.66 -27.00
CA GLN A 82 15.24 -42.09 -25.67
C GLN A 82 15.97 -40.71 -25.69
N LYS A 83 17.14 -40.67 -26.32
CA LYS A 83 17.91 -39.41 -26.42
C LYS A 83 17.14 -38.28 -27.15
N TYR A 84 16.41 -38.64 -28.21
CA TYR A 84 15.59 -37.65 -28.93
C TYR A 84 14.46 -37.09 -28.08
N PHE A 85 13.73 -37.97 -27.37
CA PHE A 85 12.61 -37.53 -26.54
C PHE A 85 13.06 -36.81 -25.25
N GLU A 86 14.23 -37.14 -24.73
CA GLU A 86 14.89 -36.37 -23.66
C GLU A 86 15.19 -34.93 -24.14
N MET A 87 15.67 -34.77 -25.39
CA MET A 87 15.88 -33.45 -26.00
C MET A 87 14.57 -32.69 -26.19
N LEU A 88 13.49 -33.33 -26.67
CA LEU A 88 12.17 -32.70 -26.75
C LEU A 88 11.61 -32.31 -25.38
N SER A 89 11.82 -33.18 -24.39
CA SER A 89 11.42 -32.87 -23.00
C SER A 89 12.14 -31.64 -22.46
N SER A 90 13.44 -31.50 -22.74
CA SER A 90 14.22 -30.32 -22.39
C SER A 90 13.69 -29.04 -23.07
N LEU A 91 13.34 -29.11 -24.36
CA LEU A 91 12.77 -27.97 -25.07
C LEU A 91 11.40 -27.55 -24.51
N ILE A 92 10.56 -28.53 -24.12
CA ILE A 92 9.28 -28.27 -23.43
C ILE A 92 9.52 -27.54 -22.11
N LEU A 93 10.49 -28.04 -21.31
CA LEU A 93 10.82 -27.43 -20.02
C LEU A 93 11.35 -26.00 -20.18
N ASP A 94 12.25 -25.78 -21.14
CA ASP A 94 12.78 -24.43 -21.42
C ASP A 94 11.67 -23.47 -21.85
N GLY A 95 10.75 -23.95 -22.71
CA GLY A 95 9.56 -23.18 -23.12
C GLY A 95 8.66 -22.85 -21.92
N ALA A 96 8.35 -23.85 -21.09
CA ALA A 96 7.54 -23.67 -19.88
C ALA A 96 8.18 -22.70 -18.89
N ILE A 97 9.48 -22.79 -18.66
CA ILE A 97 10.22 -21.87 -17.79
C ILE A 97 10.11 -20.43 -18.30
N LYS A 98 10.31 -20.20 -19.61
CA LYS A 98 10.19 -18.86 -20.21
C LYS A 98 8.80 -18.28 -20.04
N VAL A 99 7.73 -19.07 -20.26
CA VAL A 99 6.35 -18.63 -20.06
C VAL A 99 6.06 -18.29 -18.61
N ILE A 100 6.52 -19.10 -17.65
CA ILE A 100 6.35 -18.84 -16.21
C ILE A 100 7.09 -17.55 -15.82
N GLN A 101 8.33 -17.37 -16.30
CA GLN A 101 9.11 -16.16 -16.03
C GLN A 101 8.41 -14.92 -16.60
N SER A 102 7.93 -14.98 -17.84
CA SER A 102 7.19 -13.89 -18.48
C SER A 102 5.93 -13.54 -17.69
N LYS A 103 5.10 -14.53 -17.34
CA LYS A 103 3.89 -14.31 -16.52
C LYS A 103 4.22 -13.70 -15.15
N LYS A 104 5.31 -14.17 -14.50
CA LYS A 104 5.77 -13.62 -13.22
C LYS A 104 6.20 -12.16 -13.35
N THR A 105 6.96 -11.82 -14.40
CA THR A 105 7.41 -10.45 -14.65
C THR A 105 6.23 -9.53 -14.91
N THR A 106 5.26 -9.96 -15.75
CA THR A 106 4.04 -9.18 -16.02
C THR A 106 3.23 -8.96 -14.73
N LEU A 107 3.06 -10.01 -13.91
CA LEU A 107 2.32 -9.88 -12.66
C LEU A 107 3.02 -8.93 -11.67
N LEU A 108 4.35 -8.99 -11.57
CA LEU A 108 5.13 -8.08 -10.72
C LEU A 108 4.97 -6.63 -11.20
N SER A 109 5.11 -6.38 -12.51
CA SER A 109 4.92 -5.05 -13.08
C SER A 109 3.52 -4.50 -12.84
N GLN A 110 2.48 -5.33 -12.99
CA GLN A 110 1.10 -4.93 -12.67
C GLN A 110 0.93 -4.57 -11.19
N LYS A 111 1.52 -5.35 -10.28
CA LYS A 111 1.46 -5.06 -8.85
C LYS A 111 2.23 -3.80 -8.47
N GLU A 112 3.37 -3.55 -9.08
CA GLU A 112 4.13 -2.31 -8.90
C GLU A 112 3.33 -1.10 -9.37
N GLU A 113 2.68 -1.17 -10.54
CA GLU A 113 1.82 -0.10 -11.08
C GLU A 113 0.59 0.14 -10.18
N GLU A 114 -0.05 -0.93 -9.69
CA GLU A 114 -1.17 -0.84 -8.76
C GLU A 114 -0.76 -0.13 -7.47
N LEU A 115 0.35 -0.54 -6.84
CA LEU A 115 0.87 0.07 -5.62
C LEU A 115 1.28 1.53 -5.85
N HIS A 116 1.94 1.83 -6.96
CA HIS A 116 2.30 3.20 -7.33
C HIS A 116 1.05 4.06 -7.48
N THR A 117 0.01 3.56 -8.16
CA THR A 117 -1.26 4.26 -8.33
C THR A 117 -1.94 4.56 -6.99
N ILE A 118 -1.94 3.59 -6.08
CA ILE A 118 -2.48 3.77 -4.72
C ILE A 118 -1.71 4.87 -3.99
N LEU A 119 -0.38 4.78 -3.92
CA LEU A 119 0.47 5.76 -3.23
C LEU A 119 0.31 7.18 -3.80
N GLN A 120 0.24 7.29 -5.15
CA GLN A 120 0.08 8.57 -5.81
C GLN A 120 -1.28 9.23 -5.56
N ASN A 121 -2.34 8.46 -5.37
CA ASN A 121 -3.69 8.99 -5.20
C ASN A 121 -4.23 8.89 -3.76
N MET A 122 -3.38 8.57 -2.77
CA MET A 122 -3.77 8.64 -1.37
C MET A 122 -4.06 10.10 -0.98
N PRO A 123 -5.17 10.37 -0.25
CA PRO A 123 -5.55 11.74 0.18
C PRO A 123 -4.76 12.15 1.44
N VAL A 124 -3.49 11.82 1.48
CA VAL A 124 -2.50 12.18 2.49
C VAL A 124 -1.16 12.40 1.81
N MET A 125 -0.39 13.34 2.31
CA MET A 125 0.97 13.58 1.82
C MET A 125 1.85 12.38 2.15
N VAL A 126 2.61 11.88 1.18
CA VAL A 126 3.61 10.82 1.39
C VAL A 126 4.91 11.26 0.75
N ASP A 127 5.95 11.34 1.55
CA ASP A 127 7.30 11.64 1.09
C ASP A 127 8.31 10.58 1.56
N ALA A 128 9.46 10.53 0.89
CA ALA A 128 10.60 9.75 1.35
C ALA A 128 11.91 10.42 0.96
N LEU A 129 12.91 10.24 1.81
CA LEU A 129 14.27 10.67 1.59
C LEU A 129 15.21 9.47 1.46
N ASP A 130 16.22 9.60 0.62
CA ASP A 130 17.33 8.65 0.54
C ASP A 130 18.34 8.85 1.66
N TYR A 131 19.46 8.13 1.63
CA TYR A 131 20.52 8.21 2.62
C TYR A 131 21.37 9.49 2.51
N ASN A 132 21.24 10.25 1.41
CA ASN A 132 21.87 11.57 1.24
C ASN A 132 20.98 12.70 1.77
N GLY A 133 19.71 12.42 2.04
CA GLY A 133 18.71 13.38 2.46
C GLY A 133 17.97 14.05 1.29
N ASP A 134 18.09 13.49 0.09
CA ASP A 134 17.36 13.95 -1.09
C ASP A 134 15.99 13.28 -1.17
N PHE A 135 14.98 14.04 -1.58
CA PHE A 135 13.65 13.49 -1.80
C PHE A 135 13.65 12.50 -2.97
N VAL A 136 13.12 11.31 -2.74
CA VAL A 136 12.97 10.23 -3.73
C VAL A 136 11.52 9.81 -3.94
N LEU A 137 10.62 10.27 -3.08
CA LEU A 137 9.18 10.10 -3.20
C LEU A 137 8.48 11.42 -2.85
N TRP A 138 7.52 11.80 -3.69
CA TRP A 138 6.66 12.97 -3.52
C TRP A 138 5.35 12.67 -4.23
N ASN A 139 4.29 12.31 -3.48
CA ASN A 139 3.04 11.90 -4.07
C ASN A 139 2.19 13.09 -4.51
N ARG A 140 1.12 12.80 -5.23
CA ARG A 140 0.21 13.82 -5.77
C ARG A 140 -0.39 14.73 -4.70
N GLU A 141 -0.67 14.22 -3.50
CA GLU A 141 -1.19 15.06 -2.42
C GLU A 141 -0.15 16.07 -1.93
N CYS A 142 1.13 15.70 -1.91
CA CYS A 142 2.21 16.66 -1.68
C CYS A 142 2.19 17.79 -2.70
N GLU A 143 1.98 17.49 -3.98
CA GLU A 143 1.88 18.52 -5.04
C GLU A 143 0.67 19.43 -4.85
N ILE A 144 -0.50 18.85 -4.53
CA ILE A 144 -1.74 19.60 -4.31
C ILE A 144 -1.62 20.54 -3.12
N VAL A 145 -1.08 20.03 -2.00
CA VAL A 145 -0.99 20.78 -0.76
C VAL A 145 0.07 21.89 -0.84
N THR A 146 1.24 21.59 -1.45
CA THR A 146 2.37 22.52 -1.43
C THR A 146 2.47 23.38 -2.68
N GLY A 147 1.88 22.94 -3.80
CA GLY A 147 2.01 23.56 -5.11
C GLY A 147 3.35 23.28 -5.82
N TYR A 148 4.27 22.52 -5.21
CA TYR A 148 5.49 22.06 -5.86
C TYR A 148 5.27 20.70 -6.51
N THR A 149 5.66 20.55 -7.77
CA THR A 149 5.60 19.26 -8.47
C THR A 149 6.70 18.30 -8.00
N ALA A 150 6.48 17.01 -8.23
CA ALA A 150 7.49 16.00 -7.94
C ALA A 150 8.81 16.26 -8.67
N GLU A 151 8.76 16.77 -9.92
CA GLU A 151 9.93 17.13 -10.71
C GLU A 151 10.76 18.30 -10.09
N GLU A 152 10.11 19.19 -9.35
CA GLU A 152 10.76 20.31 -8.68
C GLU A 152 11.40 19.91 -7.35
N ILE A 153 10.92 18.83 -6.73
CA ILE A 153 11.31 18.37 -5.39
C ILE A 153 12.26 17.18 -5.45
N ILE A 154 11.93 16.14 -6.24
CA ILE A 154 12.72 14.92 -6.27
C ILE A 154 14.11 15.20 -6.88
N GLY A 155 15.15 14.79 -6.14
CA GLY A 155 16.53 15.01 -6.54
C GLY A 155 17.01 16.47 -6.49
N ASN A 156 16.21 17.38 -5.95
CA ASN A 156 16.60 18.79 -5.77
C ASN A 156 17.31 18.97 -4.42
N PRO A 157 18.59 19.29 -4.38
CA PRO A 157 19.34 19.47 -3.11
C PRO A 157 18.85 20.66 -2.28
N ASN A 158 18.08 21.58 -2.87
CA ASN A 158 17.51 22.73 -2.20
C ASN A 158 16.04 22.53 -1.80
N ALA A 159 15.44 21.35 -2.01
CA ALA A 159 14.03 21.10 -1.74
C ALA A 159 13.62 21.45 -0.29
N LEU A 160 14.43 21.06 0.70
CA LEU A 160 14.18 21.43 2.10
C LEU A 160 14.22 22.95 2.34
N GLN A 161 14.98 23.71 1.54
CA GLN A 161 15.03 25.18 1.65
C GLN A 161 13.79 25.81 1.02
N LEU A 162 13.23 25.21 -0.02
CA LEU A 162 11.96 25.65 -0.62
C LEU A 162 10.81 25.45 0.36
N LEU A 163 10.73 24.26 0.97
CA LEU A 163 9.65 23.89 1.90
C LEU A 163 9.78 24.59 3.26
N TYR A 164 11.00 24.87 3.71
CA TYR A 164 11.30 25.50 5.00
C TYR A 164 12.31 26.62 4.80
N PRO A 165 11.93 27.80 4.27
CA PRO A 165 12.86 28.87 3.91
C PRO A 165 13.57 29.50 5.11
N ASP A 166 12.94 29.54 6.29
CA ASP A 166 13.57 30.03 7.51
C ASP A 166 14.70 29.12 7.99
N HIS A 167 15.93 29.63 7.98
CA HIS A 167 17.10 28.86 8.36
C HIS A 167 17.07 28.43 9.84
N SER A 168 16.61 29.31 10.74
CA SER A 168 16.55 29.00 12.17
C SER A 168 15.52 27.91 12.45
N TYR A 169 14.37 27.96 11.80
CA TYR A 169 13.33 26.94 11.89
C TYR A 169 13.79 25.59 11.32
N ARG A 170 14.49 25.58 10.16
CA ARG A 170 15.11 24.35 9.63
C ARG A 170 16.10 23.72 10.61
N GLN A 171 16.96 24.53 11.24
CA GLN A 171 17.88 24.01 12.27
C GLN A 171 17.14 23.40 13.47
N GLN A 172 16.03 24.00 13.91
CA GLN A 172 15.21 23.44 14.98
C GLN A 172 14.61 22.08 14.58
N ILE A 173 14.08 21.98 13.36
CA ILE A 173 13.57 20.72 12.81
C ILE A 173 14.68 19.67 12.79
N GLN A 174 15.85 19.98 12.22
CA GLN A 174 16.98 19.06 12.15
C GLN A 174 17.45 18.59 13.54
N LYS A 175 17.55 19.52 14.49
CA LYS A 175 17.94 19.20 15.87
C LYS A 175 16.91 18.28 16.53
N LYS A 176 15.63 18.49 16.28
CA LYS A 176 14.56 17.66 16.81
C LYS A 176 14.60 16.25 16.22
N PHE A 177 14.86 16.10 14.92
CA PHE A 177 15.09 14.80 14.28
C PHE A 177 16.26 14.04 14.92
N LEU A 178 17.36 14.72 15.23
CA LEU A 178 18.50 14.10 15.88
C LEU A 178 18.22 13.64 17.31
N THR A 179 17.29 14.31 18.03
CA THR A 179 16.95 13.99 19.42
C THR A 179 15.82 12.98 19.56
N CYS A 180 14.83 13.02 18.69
CA CYS A 180 13.63 12.14 18.76
C CYS A 180 13.79 10.84 17.98
N GLY A 181 14.89 10.67 17.21
CA GLY A 181 15.05 9.55 16.28
C GLY A 181 14.15 9.67 15.05
N LYS A 182 14.12 8.60 14.26
CA LYS A 182 13.34 8.56 13.01
C LYS A 182 11.88 8.12 13.22
N ASN A 183 11.48 7.74 14.44
CA ASN A 183 10.11 7.38 14.77
C ASN A 183 9.44 8.51 15.56
N PHE A 184 8.45 9.14 14.96
CA PHE A 184 7.61 10.12 15.63
C PHE A 184 6.18 10.06 15.06
N ARG A 185 5.22 10.52 15.86
CA ARG A 185 3.83 10.68 15.45
C ARG A 185 3.34 12.07 15.79
N ASP A 186 2.38 12.56 14.98
CA ASP A 186 1.62 13.78 15.21
C ASP A 186 2.50 15.02 15.44
N TRP A 187 3.61 15.08 14.70
CA TRP A 187 4.51 16.22 14.77
C TRP A 187 4.07 17.34 13.84
N GLU A 188 3.62 18.45 14.42
CA GLU A 188 3.21 19.63 13.67
C GLU A 188 4.44 20.39 13.15
N MET A 189 4.46 20.65 11.85
CA MET A 189 5.47 21.46 11.17
C MET A 189 4.79 22.50 10.27
N HIS A 190 5.40 23.69 10.19
CA HIS A 190 4.96 24.76 9.30
C HIS A 190 5.72 24.69 7.99
N LEU A 191 5.03 24.36 6.92
CA LEU A 191 5.57 24.22 5.57
C LEU A 191 5.19 25.43 4.73
N THR A 192 6.14 25.97 3.97
CA THR A 192 5.90 27.08 3.03
C THR A 192 5.60 26.51 1.65
N CYS A 193 4.40 26.82 1.15
CA CYS A 193 3.96 26.46 -0.18
C CYS A 193 4.62 27.34 -1.26
N LYS A 194 4.55 26.91 -2.51
CA LYS A 194 5.11 27.62 -3.68
C LYS A 194 4.50 29.02 -3.87
N ASN A 195 3.26 29.24 -3.48
CA ASN A 195 2.58 30.53 -3.50
C ASN A 195 2.94 31.43 -2.30
N GLY A 196 3.80 30.97 -1.39
CA GLY A 196 4.19 31.68 -0.17
C GLY A 196 3.26 31.47 1.03
N GLU A 197 2.15 30.75 0.87
CA GLU A 197 1.28 30.37 1.98
C GLU A 197 1.99 29.43 2.95
N ILE A 198 1.74 29.63 4.25
CA ILE A 198 2.25 28.72 5.29
C ILE A 198 1.14 27.77 5.71
N LYS A 199 1.40 26.47 5.59
CA LYS A 199 0.50 25.42 6.03
C LYS A 199 1.03 24.68 7.23
N THR A 200 0.16 24.22 8.09
CA THR A 200 0.51 23.36 9.23
C THR A 200 0.25 21.92 8.84
N ILE A 201 1.33 21.16 8.72
CA ILE A 201 1.27 19.75 8.37
C ILE A 201 1.58 18.90 9.61
N MET A 202 0.71 17.96 9.91
CA MET A 202 0.93 16.95 10.94
C MET A 202 1.64 15.75 10.35
N TRP A 203 2.91 15.56 10.68
CA TRP A 203 3.76 14.50 10.16
C TRP A 203 3.88 13.32 11.11
N SER A 204 3.88 12.12 10.55
CA SER A 204 4.19 10.87 11.25
C SER A 204 5.19 10.05 10.45
N ASN A 205 6.22 9.56 11.13
CA ASN A 205 7.27 8.71 10.56
C ASN A 205 7.49 7.48 11.43
N ILE A 206 7.48 6.32 10.80
CA ILE A 206 7.72 5.01 11.43
C ILE A 206 8.76 4.20 10.65
N SER A 207 9.65 4.87 9.92
CA SER A 207 10.62 4.23 9.01
C SER A 207 11.64 3.32 9.71
N GLU A 208 11.94 3.52 11.00
CA GLU A 208 12.76 2.58 11.77
C GLU A 208 12.04 1.27 12.08
N GLN A 209 10.73 1.34 12.32
CA GLN A 209 9.91 0.16 12.60
C GLN A 209 9.57 -0.61 11.33
N PHE A 210 9.37 0.11 10.22
CA PHE A 210 9.04 -0.45 8.91
C PHE A 210 9.99 0.12 7.84
N PRO A 211 11.25 -0.37 7.79
CA PRO A 211 12.23 0.12 6.84
C PRO A 211 11.87 -0.30 5.40
N VAL A 212 12.03 0.62 4.47
CA VAL A 212 11.89 0.39 3.04
C VAL A 212 13.26 0.50 2.39
N THR A 213 13.63 -0.50 1.58
CA THR A 213 14.92 -0.51 0.90
C THR A 213 15.07 0.71 -0.01
N GLY A 214 16.19 1.42 0.11
CA GLY A 214 16.47 2.65 -0.64
C GLY A 214 16.01 3.93 0.06
N TYR A 215 15.19 3.84 1.11
CA TYR A 215 14.74 4.99 1.88
C TYR A 215 15.44 5.03 3.24
N SER A 216 16.02 6.17 3.57
CA SER A 216 16.51 6.43 4.93
C SER A 216 15.38 6.89 5.86
N TYR A 217 14.31 7.39 5.27
CA TYR A 217 13.19 8.03 5.92
C TYR A 217 11.98 7.98 4.98
N TRP A 218 10.79 7.75 5.51
CA TRP A 218 9.52 7.99 4.82
C TRP A 218 8.47 8.45 5.83
N ALA A 219 7.63 9.38 5.42
CA ALA A 219 6.62 9.98 6.29
C ALA A 219 5.28 10.13 5.60
N VAL A 220 4.27 10.27 6.47
CA VAL A 220 2.91 10.61 6.07
C VAL A 220 2.55 11.93 6.73
N GLY A 221 2.02 12.87 5.93
CA GLY A 221 1.60 14.20 6.38
C GLY A 221 0.13 14.44 6.12
N VAL A 222 -0.52 15.15 7.05
CA VAL A 222 -1.91 15.61 6.92
C VAL A 222 -1.94 17.12 7.07
N ASP A 223 -2.54 17.83 6.11
CA ASP A 223 -2.77 19.27 6.22
C ASP A 223 -3.85 19.53 7.28
N ILE A 224 -3.45 20.10 8.41
CA ILE A 224 -4.32 20.47 9.53
C ILE A 224 -4.51 21.97 9.65
N THR A 225 -4.15 22.75 8.63
CA THR A 225 -4.22 24.23 8.65
C THR A 225 -5.61 24.73 8.96
N HIS A 226 -6.62 24.18 8.28
CA HIS A 226 -8.02 24.55 8.51
C HIS A 226 -8.51 24.13 9.91
N LEU A 227 -8.12 22.96 10.39
CA LEU A 227 -8.43 22.50 11.74
C LEU A 227 -7.86 23.45 12.80
N LYS A 228 -6.60 23.86 12.64
CA LYS A 228 -5.95 24.82 13.55
C LYS A 228 -6.61 26.21 13.53
N ALA A 229 -7.06 26.66 12.36
CA ALA A 229 -7.78 27.91 12.25
C ALA A 229 -9.13 27.86 13.02
N ILE A 230 -9.86 26.74 12.91
CA ILE A 230 -11.12 26.53 13.66
C ILE A 230 -10.86 26.46 15.18
N GLU A 231 -9.84 25.69 15.60
CA GLU A 231 -9.47 25.62 17.02
C GLU A 231 -9.17 27.00 17.61
N GLU A 232 -8.39 27.82 16.89
CA GLU A 232 -8.04 29.16 17.35
C GLU A 232 -9.25 30.08 17.37
N GLN A 233 -10.12 30.02 16.36
CA GLN A 233 -11.37 30.79 16.33
C GLN A 233 -12.27 30.41 17.51
N LEU A 234 -12.44 29.14 17.80
CA LEU A 234 -13.24 28.66 18.93
C LEU A 234 -12.63 29.14 20.26
N ARG A 235 -11.31 29.05 20.40
CA ARG A 235 -10.57 29.53 21.57
C ARG A 235 -10.79 31.03 21.80
N GLN A 236 -10.73 31.82 20.73
CA GLN A 236 -10.97 33.26 20.79
C GLN A 236 -12.42 33.57 21.20
N GLN A 237 -13.39 32.93 20.60
CA GLN A 237 -14.80 33.09 20.95
C GLN A 237 -15.09 32.73 22.42
N THR A 238 -14.52 31.59 22.87
CA THR A 238 -14.68 31.18 24.28
C THR A 238 -14.06 32.21 25.21
N SER A 239 -12.85 32.70 24.90
CA SER A 239 -12.15 33.70 25.68
C SER A 239 -12.93 35.03 25.72
N GLU A 240 -13.52 35.45 24.60
CA GLU A 240 -14.35 36.66 24.50
C GLU A 240 -15.61 36.52 25.37
N LEU A 241 -16.30 35.38 25.32
CA LEU A 241 -17.43 35.10 26.17
C LEU A 241 -17.05 35.12 27.65
N GLU A 242 -15.94 34.53 28.02
CA GLU A 242 -15.45 34.60 29.40
C GLU A 242 -15.14 36.03 29.86
N LEU A 243 -14.58 36.89 29.00
CA LEU A 243 -14.36 38.31 29.33
C LEU A 243 -15.66 39.06 29.50
N ILE A 244 -16.65 38.82 28.65
CA ILE A 244 -17.97 39.42 28.76
C ILE A 244 -18.61 39.01 30.11
N PHE A 245 -18.59 37.72 30.45
CA PHE A 245 -19.13 37.26 31.74
C PHE A 245 -18.39 37.85 32.95
N LYS A 246 -17.06 38.01 32.86
CA LYS A 246 -16.26 38.65 33.93
C LYS A 246 -16.55 40.15 34.08
N ALA A 247 -16.92 40.81 32.97
CA ALA A 247 -17.26 42.24 32.99
C ALA A 247 -18.69 42.51 33.49
N LEU A 248 -19.58 41.51 33.45
CA LEU A 248 -20.91 41.64 34.00
C LEU A 248 -20.88 41.70 35.53
N PRO A 249 -21.43 42.73 36.16
CA PRO A 249 -21.39 42.85 37.64
C PRO A 249 -22.36 41.86 38.30
N ASP A 250 -23.26 41.28 37.54
CA ASP A 250 -24.35 40.44 38.01
C ASP A 250 -24.02 38.96 37.97
N LEU A 251 -24.76 38.20 38.73
CA LEU A 251 -24.74 36.75 38.74
C LEU A 251 -25.63 36.20 37.63
N CYS A 252 -25.09 35.43 36.71
CA CYS A 252 -25.82 34.78 35.64
C CYS A 252 -25.95 33.29 35.90
N PHE A 253 -27.14 32.75 35.72
CA PHE A 253 -27.39 31.31 35.77
C PHE A 253 -27.82 30.81 34.40
N LEU A 254 -27.30 29.63 34.04
CA LEU A 254 -27.81 28.86 32.91
C LEU A 254 -28.73 27.76 33.46
N THR A 255 -29.96 27.70 32.94
CA THR A 255 -30.95 26.71 33.37
C THR A 255 -31.47 25.91 32.19
N GLU A 256 -31.87 24.69 32.45
CA GLU A 256 -32.74 23.95 31.53
C GLU A 256 -34.15 24.54 31.47
N ASP A 257 -34.95 24.09 30.50
CA ASP A 257 -36.34 24.56 30.31
C ASP A 257 -37.22 24.29 31.52
N ASP A 258 -36.87 23.30 32.31
CA ASP A 258 -37.61 22.96 33.55
C ASP A 258 -37.16 23.78 34.79
N GLY A 259 -36.22 24.74 34.60
CA GLY A 259 -35.67 25.58 35.65
C GLY A 259 -34.52 24.99 36.46
N THR A 260 -33.98 23.84 36.05
CA THR A 260 -32.82 23.24 36.72
C THR A 260 -31.53 24.00 36.40
N ILE A 261 -30.80 24.44 37.41
CA ILE A 261 -29.55 25.20 37.27
C ILE A 261 -28.41 24.24 36.82
N ILE A 262 -27.88 24.46 35.60
CA ILE A 262 -26.82 23.63 35.01
C ILE A 262 -25.43 24.28 35.03
N ASP A 263 -25.38 25.62 35.06
CA ASP A 263 -24.13 26.38 35.17
C ASP A 263 -24.40 27.78 35.76
N TYR A 264 -23.35 28.43 36.24
CA TYR A 264 -23.44 29.82 36.67
C TYR A 264 -22.15 30.56 36.35
N LYS A 265 -22.23 31.86 36.16
CA LYS A 265 -21.10 32.78 36.01
C LYS A 265 -21.30 33.99 36.91
N ALA A 266 -20.24 34.35 37.62
CA ALA A 266 -20.22 35.52 38.49
C ALA A 266 -19.06 36.43 38.10
N GLY A 267 -19.30 37.70 37.86
CA GLY A 267 -18.32 38.70 37.44
C GLY A 267 -17.33 39.11 38.54
N SER A 268 -17.64 38.86 39.79
CA SER A 268 -16.82 39.12 40.99
C SER A 268 -17.01 37.98 42.00
N PRO A 269 -16.09 37.73 42.93
CA PRO A 269 -16.31 36.76 44.00
C PRO A 269 -17.49 37.22 44.85
N THR A 270 -18.65 36.92 44.35
CA THR A 270 -19.94 37.32 44.92
C THR A 270 -20.16 36.51 46.20
N LYS A 271 -20.67 37.15 47.21
CA LYS A 271 -21.16 36.47 48.39
C LYS A 271 -22.43 35.74 47.99
N PHE A 272 -22.32 34.52 47.55
CA PHE A 272 -23.49 33.66 47.39
C PHE A 272 -24.21 33.51 48.72
N TYR A 273 -25.50 33.51 48.69
CA TYR A 273 -26.31 33.21 49.85
C TYR A 273 -26.12 31.75 50.32
N VAL A 274 -25.82 30.88 49.36
CA VAL A 274 -25.51 29.47 49.55
C VAL A 274 -24.33 29.11 48.64
N PRO A 275 -23.44 28.17 49.06
CA PRO A 275 -22.33 27.72 48.22
C PRO A 275 -22.83 27.08 46.91
N ALA A 276 -21.99 27.13 45.87
CA ALA A 276 -22.40 26.69 44.52
C ALA A 276 -22.83 25.20 44.52
N GLU A 277 -22.22 24.37 45.27
CA GLU A 277 -22.56 22.96 45.43
C GLU A 277 -24.01 22.75 45.98
N ALA A 278 -24.55 23.73 46.62
CA ALA A 278 -25.90 23.65 47.18
C ALA A 278 -27.03 23.95 46.17
N PHE A 279 -26.73 24.63 45.05
CA PHE A 279 -27.73 24.96 44.01
C PHE A 279 -27.54 24.28 42.67
N MET A 280 -26.36 23.81 42.32
CA MET A 280 -26.13 23.10 41.10
C MET A 280 -26.99 21.84 40.98
N GLY A 281 -27.66 21.67 39.84
CA GLY A 281 -28.55 20.54 39.57
C GLY A 281 -29.92 20.64 40.30
N LYS A 282 -30.22 21.77 40.93
CA LYS A 282 -31.51 22.01 41.59
C LYS A 282 -32.29 23.08 40.85
N LYS A 283 -33.60 23.11 41.07
CA LYS A 283 -34.47 24.14 40.50
C LYS A 283 -34.38 25.41 41.30
N PHE A 284 -34.55 26.57 40.65
CA PHE A 284 -34.45 27.88 41.28
C PHE A 284 -35.31 28.01 42.55
N TYR A 285 -36.54 27.49 42.50
CA TYR A 285 -37.48 27.58 43.63
C TYR A 285 -37.11 26.69 44.84
N GLU A 286 -36.21 25.69 44.64
CA GLU A 286 -35.73 24.84 45.73
C GLU A 286 -34.58 25.50 46.50
N VAL A 287 -33.92 26.46 45.92
CA VAL A 287 -32.73 27.12 46.43
C VAL A 287 -33.05 28.51 47.07
N LEU A 288 -34.06 29.20 46.49
CA LEU A 288 -34.43 30.50 47.02
C LEU A 288 -35.24 30.39 48.31
N PRO A 289 -35.05 31.32 49.27
CA PRO A 289 -35.91 31.42 50.42
C PRO A 289 -37.38 31.54 50.03
N SER A 290 -38.25 30.87 50.77
CA SER A 290 -39.70 30.85 50.52
C SER A 290 -40.40 32.24 50.51
N SER A 291 -39.66 33.28 50.88
CA SER A 291 -40.10 34.67 50.79
C SER A 291 -39.81 35.34 49.45
N VAL A 292 -39.07 34.66 48.53
CA VAL A 292 -38.60 35.18 47.26
C VAL A 292 -38.97 34.24 46.08
N ALA A 293 -39.38 32.99 46.39
CA ALA A 293 -39.79 31.97 45.44
C ALA A 293 -41.21 32.16 44.93
#